data_48016cff4275dce65db7375fbbd0737f
#
_entry.id   48016cff4275dce65db7375fbbd0737f
#
_cell.length_a   1.000
_cell.length_b   1.000
_cell.length_c   1.000
_cell.angle_alpha   90.00
_cell.angle_beta   90.00
_cell.angle_gamma   90.00
#
_symmetry.space_group_name_H-M   'P 1'
#
loop_
_entity.id
_entity.type
_entity.pdbx_description
1 polymer ?
#
loop_
_entity_poly.entity_id
_entity_poly.type
_entity_poly.pdbx_seq_one_letter_code
_entity_poly.pdbx_strand_id
1 'polypeptide(L)'
;MPTKYCIGVDFGTLSARALLVDVADGRELATATLDYPHAVMDERLPDGTRLKPDWALQHPQDYLDTFSFTVNEVLRESGVDASDVVGMSIDFTACTMIAVDESGTPLCFKDEFKSNPHSYVKLWKHHAAQYLADRLNAIAEERGETFLKRYGGKISSEWMIPKIWQVLLEAPEVYDATDRFMEAADWVIMQLTGKEARNSCTAGYKAMWSKREGYPSKDFFKALDPRLENVVEEKLSTDIYPIGSKAGEVTETAAQWSGLAKGTAVAVANVDAHVSLPPVGLTEKGKMLMIMGTSTCDIMLSDEEKIVPGMCGVVEDGVIPGLMGYEAGQSCVGDHFNWFVENCVPAEYKQEAEERGMNLHVLLTEKAEKYKPGESGLLALDWWNGNRSVLVDTNLTGMMLGMTLTTKPEEMYRALVEATAYGARMIVDTFNKSGVRIDEIYACGGIAQKNAFMMQIYADVLGYEIRISRSAQAPALGAAMFGAVAAGAANGGYDSIVDAARNMGGVKDVVYRPIPENQAVYEKLYAEYATLHDYFGRGGNDVMKRLKDIKRAQAAD
;
A
#
# COMPACT_ATOMS: atom_id res chain seq x y z
N MET A 1 -19.15 -11.69 -30.27
CA MET A 1 -17.68 -11.63 -30.44
C MET A 1 -17.11 -12.78 -29.62
N PRO A 2 -15.96 -13.34 -29.98
CA PRO A 2 -15.31 -14.32 -29.08
C PRO A 2 -15.01 -13.69 -27.71
N THR A 3 -15.10 -14.49 -26.67
CA THR A 3 -14.78 -14.03 -25.31
C THR A 3 -13.34 -13.56 -25.25
N LYS A 4 -13.10 -12.43 -24.59
CA LYS A 4 -11.77 -11.84 -24.41
C LYS A 4 -11.43 -11.77 -22.92
N TYR A 5 -10.14 -11.89 -22.63
CA TYR A 5 -9.63 -12.01 -21.29
C TYR A 5 -8.54 -11.00 -21.01
N CYS A 6 -8.36 -10.67 -19.74
CA CYS A 6 -7.23 -9.89 -19.26
C CYS A 6 -6.58 -10.56 -18.07
N ILE A 7 -5.28 -10.27 -17.89
CA ILE A 7 -4.51 -10.74 -16.73
C ILE A 7 -4.04 -9.53 -15.92
N GLY A 8 -4.23 -9.59 -14.61
CA GLY A 8 -3.59 -8.71 -13.64
C GLY A 8 -2.61 -9.51 -12.79
N VAL A 9 -1.44 -8.93 -12.50
CA VAL A 9 -0.46 -9.54 -11.59
C VAL A 9 -0.15 -8.59 -10.45
N ASP A 10 -0.47 -9.03 -9.24
CA ASP A 10 -0.23 -8.32 -7.98
C ASP A 10 1.10 -8.79 -7.37
N PHE A 11 2.08 -7.89 -7.30
CA PHE A 11 3.37 -8.11 -6.68
C PHE A 11 3.38 -7.59 -5.25
N GLY A 12 3.06 -8.48 -4.31
CA GLY A 12 3.09 -8.19 -2.89
C GLY A 12 4.51 -8.21 -2.30
N THR A 13 4.58 -8.17 -0.97
CA THR A 13 5.85 -8.17 -0.23
C THR A 13 6.59 -9.50 -0.27
N LEU A 14 5.87 -10.64 -0.31
CA LEU A 14 6.44 -11.98 -0.19
C LEU A 14 6.14 -12.89 -1.38
N SER A 15 5.23 -12.50 -2.25
CA SER A 15 4.74 -13.33 -3.36
C SER A 15 4.18 -12.48 -4.48
N ALA A 16 4.08 -13.06 -5.68
CA ALA A 16 3.26 -12.50 -6.75
C ALA A 16 2.03 -13.38 -7.01
N ARG A 17 0.94 -12.74 -7.44
CA ARG A 17 -0.32 -13.41 -7.76
C ARG A 17 -0.84 -12.95 -9.11
N ALA A 18 -1.08 -13.89 -10.02
CA ALA A 18 -1.81 -13.61 -11.25
C ALA A 18 -3.30 -13.94 -11.10
N LEU A 19 -4.12 -13.15 -11.77
CA LEU A 19 -5.56 -13.32 -11.89
C LEU A 19 -5.97 -13.17 -13.36
N LEU A 20 -6.62 -14.19 -13.91
CA LEU A 20 -7.19 -14.17 -15.26
C LEU A 20 -8.69 -13.95 -15.17
N VAL A 21 -9.19 -12.97 -15.90
CA VAL A 21 -10.60 -12.55 -15.84
C VAL A 21 -11.22 -12.43 -17.22
N ASP A 22 -12.54 -12.67 -17.29
CA ASP A 22 -13.37 -12.33 -18.45
C ASP A 22 -13.58 -10.81 -18.51
N VAL A 23 -13.28 -10.20 -19.64
CA VAL A 23 -13.41 -8.74 -19.84
C VAL A 23 -14.86 -8.29 -19.78
N ALA A 24 -15.81 -9.16 -20.14
CA ALA A 24 -17.22 -8.77 -20.24
C ALA A 24 -17.87 -8.44 -18.89
N ASP A 25 -17.48 -9.15 -17.82
CA ASP A 25 -18.14 -9.06 -16.49
C ASP A 25 -17.19 -9.12 -15.29
N GLY A 26 -15.89 -9.23 -15.52
CA GLY A 26 -14.87 -9.33 -14.47
C GLY A 26 -14.88 -10.66 -13.72
N ARG A 27 -15.50 -11.69 -14.27
CA ARG A 27 -15.52 -13.02 -13.68
C ARG A 27 -14.12 -13.60 -13.63
N GLU A 28 -13.70 -13.98 -12.41
CA GLU A 28 -12.42 -14.59 -12.13
C GLU A 28 -12.41 -16.06 -12.61
N LEU A 29 -11.53 -16.43 -13.54
CA LEU A 29 -11.46 -17.77 -14.10
C LEU A 29 -10.40 -18.62 -13.43
N ALA A 30 -9.24 -18.05 -13.19
CA ALA A 30 -8.13 -18.73 -12.53
C ALA A 30 -7.26 -17.73 -11.77
N THR A 31 -6.62 -18.23 -10.71
CA THR A 31 -5.63 -17.47 -9.93
C THR A 31 -4.48 -18.38 -9.55
N ALA A 32 -3.26 -17.85 -9.61
CA ALA A 32 -2.06 -18.55 -9.18
C ALA A 32 -1.18 -17.62 -8.34
N THR A 33 -0.54 -18.18 -7.33
CA THR A 33 0.37 -17.43 -6.44
C THR A 33 1.67 -18.20 -6.31
N LEU A 34 2.79 -17.48 -6.30
CA LEU A 34 4.10 -18.05 -6.03
C LEU A 34 4.87 -17.11 -5.09
N ASP A 35 5.42 -17.69 -4.03
CA ASP A 35 6.28 -16.96 -3.09
C ASP A 35 7.63 -16.65 -3.73
N TYR A 36 8.24 -15.52 -3.35
CA TYR A 36 9.57 -15.17 -3.83
C TYR A 36 10.63 -16.10 -3.24
N PRO A 37 11.47 -16.75 -4.05
CA PRO A 37 12.52 -17.66 -3.58
C PRO A 37 13.47 -17.05 -2.55
N HIS A 38 13.83 -15.76 -2.73
CA HIS A 38 14.70 -15.04 -1.80
C HIS A 38 13.92 -14.31 -0.69
N ALA A 39 12.59 -14.31 -0.72
CA ALA A 39 11.70 -13.60 0.22
C ALA A 39 12.09 -12.12 0.39
N VAL A 40 12.03 -11.59 1.62
CA VAL A 40 12.62 -10.29 1.96
C VAL A 40 13.98 -10.55 2.61
N MET A 41 15.02 -10.02 2.01
CA MET A 41 16.38 -10.08 2.56
C MET A 41 16.56 -8.91 3.53
N ASP A 42 16.54 -9.19 4.81
CA ASP A 42 16.71 -8.23 5.91
C ASP A 42 17.86 -8.57 6.86
N GLU A 43 18.40 -9.78 6.77
CA GLU A 43 19.56 -10.23 7.54
C GLU A 43 20.82 -10.41 6.67
N ARG A 44 20.65 -10.99 5.48
CA ARG A 44 21.76 -11.36 4.58
C ARG A 44 21.35 -11.32 3.11
N LEU A 45 22.36 -11.05 2.25
CA LEU A 45 22.29 -11.28 0.81
C LEU A 45 22.45 -12.78 0.47
N PRO A 46 22.16 -13.21 -0.78
CA PRO A 46 22.33 -14.59 -1.22
C PRO A 46 23.75 -15.16 -1.06
N ASP A 47 24.77 -14.32 -1.14
CA ASP A 47 26.18 -14.69 -0.96
C ASP A 47 26.62 -14.75 0.53
N GLY A 48 25.70 -14.47 1.48
CA GLY A 48 25.94 -14.45 2.91
C GLY A 48 26.39 -13.11 3.49
N THR A 49 26.57 -12.07 2.68
CA THR A 49 26.88 -10.71 3.14
C THR A 49 25.81 -10.23 4.14
N ARG A 50 26.22 -9.84 5.34
CA ARG A 50 25.30 -9.38 6.39
C ARG A 50 24.75 -7.99 6.11
N LEU A 51 23.47 -7.81 6.36
CA LEU A 51 22.80 -6.52 6.30
C LEU A 51 22.77 -5.85 7.68
N LYS A 52 22.75 -4.52 7.69
CA LYS A 52 22.55 -3.73 8.89
C LYS A 52 21.06 -3.74 9.28
N PRO A 53 20.70 -3.37 10.52
CA PRO A 53 19.30 -3.19 10.91
C PRO A 53 18.54 -2.24 9.98
N ASP A 54 17.23 -2.43 9.89
CA ASP A 54 16.30 -1.61 9.09
C ASP A 54 16.48 -1.70 7.57
N TRP A 55 17.31 -2.62 7.09
CA TRP A 55 17.38 -2.98 5.68
C TRP A 55 16.25 -3.94 5.30
N ALA A 56 15.68 -3.75 4.13
CA ALA A 56 14.73 -4.68 3.53
C ALA A 56 14.92 -4.66 2.01
N LEU A 57 15.45 -5.75 1.49
CA LEU A 57 15.82 -5.89 0.08
C LEU A 57 15.05 -7.03 -0.58
N GLN A 58 14.93 -6.97 -1.90
CA GLN A 58 14.40 -8.05 -2.72
C GLN A 58 15.32 -8.34 -3.92
N HIS A 59 15.18 -9.53 -4.49
CA HIS A 59 15.95 -9.97 -5.64
C HIS A 59 15.13 -9.79 -6.93
N PRO A 60 15.58 -9.02 -7.93
CA PRO A 60 14.74 -8.71 -9.11
C PRO A 60 14.41 -9.93 -9.97
N GLN A 61 15.21 -11.00 -9.94
CA GLN A 61 14.90 -12.24 -10.66
C GLN A 61 13.61 -12.89 -10.15
N ASP A 62 13.32 -12.77 -8.84
CA ASP A 62 12.11 -13.32 -8.25
C ASP A 62 10.84 -12.78 -8.92
N TYR A 63 10.86 -11.52 -9.36
CA TYR A 63 9.72 -10.92 -10.04
C TYR A 63 9.46 -11.56 -11.40
N LEU A 64 10.51 -11.81 -12.18
CA LEU A 64 10.37 -12.44 -13.50
C LEU A 64 9.97 -13.92 -13.39
N ASP A 65 10.56 -14.64 -12.44
CA ASP A 65 10.27 -16.06 -12.22
C ASP A 65 8.82 -16.25 -11.73
N THR A 66 8.39 -15.44 -10.76
CA THR A 66 7.01 -15.50 -10.24
C THR A 66 5.98 -15.03 -11.26
N PHE A 67 6.31 -14.00 -12.06
CA PHE A 67 5.46 -13.58 -13.17
C PHE A 67 5.26 -14.72 -14.17
N SER A 68 6.38 -15.28 -14.66
CA SER A 68 6.34 -16.37 -15.63
C SER A 68 5.54 -17.56 -15.12
N PHE A 69 5.81 -17.99 -13.89
CA PHE A 69 5.08 -19.11 -13.29
C PHE A 69 3.59 -18.82 -13.16
N THR A 70 3.21 -17.70 -12.55
CA THR A 70 1.81 -17.42 -12.22
C THR A 70 0.96 -17.17 -13.47
N VAL A 71 1.49 -16.49 -14.49
CA VAL A 71 0.81 -16.26 -15.76
C VAL A 71 0.60 -17.57 -16.53
N ASN A 72 1.63 -18.41 -16.65
CA ASN A 72 1.49 -19.71 -17.31
C ASN A 72 0.48 -20.62 -16.56
N GLU A 73 0.48 -20.55 -15.22
CA GLU A 73 -0.41 -21.38 -14.41
C GLU A 73 -1.89 -20.97 -14.56
N VAL A 74 -2.22 -19.67 -14.58
CA VAL A 74 -3.62 -19.24 -14.80
C VAL A 74 -4.10 -19.57 -16.21
N LEU A 75 -3.24 -19.50 -17.23
CA LEU A 75 -3.57 -19.93 -18.58
C LEU A 75 -3.82 -21.44 -18.64
N ARG A 76 -2.97 -22.24 -18.03
CA ARG A 76 -3.10 -23.70 -17.95
C ARG A 76 -4.37 -24.13 -17.21
N GLU A 77 -4.67 -23.51 -16.06
CA GLU A 77 -5.84 -23.88 -15.24
C GLU A 77 -7.16 -23.46 -15.89
N SER A 78 -7.20 -22.29 -16.52
CA SER A 78 -8.40 -21.81 -17.20
C SER A 78 -8.63 -22.46 -18.56
N GLY A 79 -7.58 -22.98 -19.20
CA GLY A 79 -7.62 -23.47 -20.58
C GLY A 79 -7.79 -22.35 -21.62
N VAL A 80 -7.59 -21.09 -21.23
CA VAL A 80 -7.64 -19.93 -22.14
C VAL A 80 -6.38 -19.89 -22.99
N ASP A 81 -6.56 -19.69 -24.31
CA ASP A 81 -5.44 -19.48 -25.22
C ASP A 81 -4.84 -18.08 -24.98
N ALA A 82 -3.51 -18.00 -24.92
CA ALA A 82 -2.80 -16.74 -24.69
C ALA A 82 -3.16 -15.65 -25.74
N SER A 83 -3.56 -16.05 -26.96
CA SER A 83 -3.99 -15.12 -28.02
C SER A 83 -5.37 -14.48 -27.77
N ASP A 84 -6.15 -15.01 -26.83
CA ASP A 84 -7.42 -14.42 -26.39
C ASP A 84 -7.25 -13.46 -25.21
N VAL A 85 -6.04 -13.36 -24.63
CA VAL A 85 -5.69 -12.35 -23.65
C VAL A 85 -5.35 -11.05 -24.36
N VAL A 86 -6.26 -10.08 -24.31
CA VAL A 86 -6.13 -8.82 -25.06
C VAL A 86 -5.29 -7.78 -24.35
N GLY A 87 -5.20 -7.86 -23.04
CA GLY A 87 -4.43 -6.90 -22.25
C GLY A 87 -4.01 -7.41 -20.89
N MET A 88 -3.00 -6.78 -20.34
CA MET A 88 -2.51 -7.04 -18.99
C MET A 88 -1.95 -5.79 -18.33
N SER A 89 -1.88 -5.79 -17.02
CA SER A 89 -1.09 -4.87 -16.22
C SER A 89 -0.64 -5.53 -14.93
N ILE A 90 0.17 -4.79 -14.19
CA ILE A 90 0.65 -5.21 -12.87
C ILE A 90 0.39 -4.12 -11.85
N ASP A 91 0.31 -4.52 -10.61
CA ASP A 91 0.45 -3.64 -9.47
C ASP A 91 1.57 -4.13 -8.54
N PHE A 92 2.03 -3.22 -7.72
CA PHE A 92 3.24 -3.45 -6.91
C PHE A 92 3.17 -2.72 -5.59
N THR A 93 3.90 -3.22 -4.60
CA THR A 93 4.21 -2.46 -3.39
C THR A 93 5.01 -1.20 -3.75
N ALA A 94 4.59 -0.04 -3.30
CA ALA A 94 5.27 1.24 -3.53
C ALA A 94 6.09 1.66 -2.29
N CYS A 95 7.17 2.24 -2.37
CA CYS A 95 8.19 2.50 -3.37
C CYS A 95 9.23 1.37 -3.31
N THR A 96 9.22 0.51 -4.28
CA THR A 96 10.16 -0.60 -4.39
C THR A 96 11.18 -0.24 -5.47
N MET A 97 12.33 0.32 -5.04
CA MET A 97 13.31 0.97 -5.90
C MET A 97 14.39 0.00 -6.39
N ILE A 98 14.62 -0.03 -7.70
CA ILE A 98 15.66 -0.79 -8.36
C ILE A 98 16.67 0.13 -9.05
N ALA A 99 17.97 -0.23 -8.97
CA ALA A 99 19.05 0.43 -9.69
C ALA A 99 19.43 -0.38 -10.93
N VAL A 100 19.38 0.25 -12.12
CA VAL A 100 19.68 -0.41 -13.40
C VAL A 100 20.72 0.36 -14.19
N ASP A 101 21.42 -0.35 -15.09
CA ASP A 101 22.32 0.26 -16.07
C ASP A 101 21.56 0.76 -17.33
N GLU A 102 22.28 1.31 -18.31
CA GLU A 102 21.74 1.81 -19.58
C GLU A 102 20.92 0.79 -20.37
N SER A 103 21.17 -0.50 -20.17
CA SER A 103 20.41 -1.59 -20.81
C SER A 103 19.16 -2.00 -20.03
N GLY A 104 18.92 -1.40 -18.85
CA GLY A 104 17.89 -1.81 -17.93
C GLY A 104 18.22 -3.06 -17.11
N THR A 105 19.49 -3.48 -17.10
CA THR A 105 19.94 -4.62 -16.30
C THR A 105 20.13 -4.19 -14.83
N PRO A 106 19.53 -4.89 -13.85
CA PRO A 106 19.75 -4.63 -12.43
C PRO A 106 21.23 -4.76 -12.05
N LEU A 107 21.76 -3.80 -11.29
CA LEU A 107 23.19 -3.81 -10.95
C LEU A 107 23.60 -5.04 -10.13
N CYS A 108 22.71 -5.58 -9.30
CA CYS A 108 22.99 -6.81 -8.54
C CYS A 108 23.21 -8.06 -9.41
N PHE A 109 22.88 -8.01 -10.71
CA PHE A 109 23.19 -9.10 -11.66
C PHE A 109 24.63 -9.07 -12.16
N LYS A 110 25.35 -7.96 -11.93
CA LYS A 110 26.75 -7.83 -12.33
C LYS A 110 27.67 -8.36 -11.24
N ASP A 111 28.66 -9.12 -11.63
CA ASP A 111 29.62 -9.77 -10.70
C ASP A 111 30.29 -8.78 -9.75
N GLU A 112 30.56 -7.57 -10.21
CA GLU A 112 31.21 -6.51 -9.44
C GLU A 112 30.32 -5.92 -8.35
N PHE A 113 28.98 -6.03 -8.46
CA PHE A 113 28.00 -5.44 -7.53
C PHE A 113 27.18 -6.46 -6.75
N LYS A 114 27.24 -7.75 -7.06
CA LYS A 114 26.41 -8.80 -6.44
C LYS A 114 26.57 -8.94 -4.91
N SER A 115 27.69 -8.48 -4.36
CA SER A 115 27.95 -8.46 -2.90
C SER A 115 27.70 -7.09 -2.27
N ASN A 116 27.26 -6.09 -3.06
CA ASN A 116 26.93 -4.76 -2.53
C ASN A 116 25.43 -4.65 -2.28
N PRO A 117 24.99 -4.46 -1.02
CA PRO A 117 23.55 -4.36 -0.69
C PRO A 117 22.82 -3.23 -1.41
N HIS A 118 23.51 -2.16 -1.77
CA HIS A 118 22.89 -1.01 -2.45
C HIS A 118 22.52 -1.29 -3.91
N SER A 119 23.05 -2.36 -4.53
CA SER A 119 22.70 -2.78 -5.89
C SER A 119 21.38 -3.57 -5.99
N TYR A 120 20.87 -4.06 -4.86
CA TYR A 120 19.62 -4.81 -4.78
C TYR A 120 18.40 -3.88 -4.68
N VAL A 121 17.23 -4.46 -4.93
CA VAL A 121 15.96 -3.72 -4.84
C VAL A 121 15.69 -3.34 -3.39
N LYS A 122 15.48 -2.03 -3.14
CA LYS A 122 15.10 -1.51 -1.82
C LYS A 122 13.59 -1.50 -1.70
N LEU A 123 13.05 -2.40 -0.87
CA LEU A 123 11.62 -2.56 -0.65
C LEU A 123 10.99 -1.32 0.02
N TRP A 124 9.67 -1.18 -0.05
CA TRP A 124 8.94 -0.10 0.61
C TRP A 124 9.28 0.04 2.12
N LYS A 125 9.40 -1.05 2.85
CA LYS A 125 9.76 -1.08 4.29
C LYS A 125 11.28 -0.99 4.58
N HIS A 126 12.10 -0.55 3.61
CA HIS A 126 13.51 -0.26 3.83
C HIS A 126 13.66 1.08 4.56
N HIS A 127 13.90 1.02 5.89
CA HIS A 127 13.98 2.20 6.75
C HIS A 127 15.41 2.70 7.01
N ALA A 128 16.42 2.02 6.50
CA ALA A 128 17.83 2.38 6.71
C ALA A 128 18.21 3.80 6.20
N ALA A 129 17.35 4.42 5.35
CA ALA A 129 17.50 5.80 4.90
C ALA A 129 16.84 6.85 5.82
N GLN A 130 16.39 6.48 7.05
CA GLN A 130 15.63 7.38 7.93
C GLN A 130 16.38 8.67 8.26
N TYR A 131 17.67 8.59 8.55
CA TYR A 131 18.49 9.77 8.86
C TYR A 131 18.57 10.77 7.69
N LEU A 132 18.43 10.31 6.46
CA LEU A 132 18.39 11.16 5.26
C LEU A 132 17.00 11.73 5.02
N ALA A 133 15.94 10.98 5.31
CA ALA A 133 14.58 11.51 5.31
C ALA A 133 14.44 12.65 6.33
N ASP A 134 14.96 12.47 7.55
CA ASP A 134 14.95 13.49 8.59
C ASP A 134 15.71 14.75 8.14
N ARG A 135 16.89 14.58 7.54
CA ARG A 135 17.69 15.67 7.00
C ARG A 135 17.01 16.37 5.83
N LEU A 136 16.40 15.62 4.90
CA LEU A 136 15.63 16.15 3.78
C LEU A 136 14.47 17.03 4.29
N ASN A 137 13.73 16.53 5.25
CA ASN A 137 12.60 17.24 5.85
C ASN A 137 13.04 18.55 6.52
N ALA A 138 14.15 18.54 7.27
CA ALA A 138 14.71 19.73 7.89
C ALA A 138 15.13 20.79 6.85
N ILE A 139 15.82 20.38 5.78
CA ILE A 139 16.23 21.27 4.69
C ILE A 139 15.01 21.84 3.96
N ALA A 140 14.01 20.99 3.66
CA ALA A 140 12.80 21.42 2.97
C ALA A 140 11.98 22.41 3.81
N GLU A 141 11.88 22.19 5.12
CA GLU A 141 11.22 23.10 6.07
C GLU A 141 11.96 24.45 6.17
N GLU A 142 13.29 24.43 6.35
CA GLU A 142 14.12 25.64 6.40
C GLU A 142 13.99 26.48 5.14
N ARG A 143 13.89 25.84 3.98
CA ARG A 143 13.73 26.50 2.68
C ARG A 143 12.28 26.91 2.38
N GLY A 144 11.31 26.45 3.17
CA GLY A 144 9.88 26.70 2.94
C GLY A 144 9.32 26.01 1.69
N GLU A 145 9.82 24.81 1.36
CA GLU A 145 9.41 24.06 0.17
C GLU A 145 7.93 23.66 0.25
N THR A 146 7.17 24.00 -0.77
CA THR A 146 5.70 23.86 -0.77
C THR A 146 5.24 22.43 -1.00
N PHE A 147 6.04 21.61 -1.67
CA PHE A 147 5.68 20.22 -1.98
C PHE A 147 5.44 19.36 -0.74
N LEU A 148 6.08 19.67 0.42
CA LEU A 148 5.87 18.92 1.67
C LEU A 148 4.39 18.85 2.08
N LYS A 149 3.61 19.88 1.79
CA LYS A 149 2.19 19.96 2.16
C LYS A 149 1.36 18.84 1.52
N ARG A 150 1.76 18.37 0.32
CA ARG A 150 1.09 17.26 -0.37
C ARG A 150 1.30 15.92 0.33
N TYR A 151 2.29 15.83 1.22
CA TYR A 151 2.71 14.61 1.90
C TYR A 151 2.52 14.67 3.42
N GLY A 152 1.53 15.44 3.87
CA GLY A 152 1.26 15.61 5.29
C GLY A 152 2.33 16.36 6.06
N GLY A 153 3.27 17.02 5.36
CA GLY A 153 4.35 17.82 5.92
C GLY A 153 5.69 17.08 6.06
N LYS A 154 5.79 15.81 5.68
CA LYS A 154 7.03 15.04 5.80
C LYS A 154 7.21 14.03 4.67
N ILE A 155 8.46 13.86 4.25
CA ILE A 155 8.91 12.78 3.36
C ILE A 155 9.36 11.58 4.21
N SER A 156 8.94 10.38 3.84
CA SER A 156 9.29 9.13 4.52
C SER A 156 10.62 8.57 4.03
N SER A 157 11.34 7.83 4.89
CA SER A 157 12.50 7.01 4.53
C SER A 157 12.18 5.92 3.50
N GLU A 158 10.92 5.53 3.41
CA GLU A 158 10.43 4.53 2.45
C GLU A 158 10.47 5.01 0.99
N TRP A 159 10.58 6.32 0.74
CA TRP A 159 10.43 6.92 -0.57
C TRP A 159 11.73 7.01 -1.37
N MET A 160 11.60 7.33 -2.64
CA MET A 160 12.68 7.20 -3.61
C MET A 160 13.90 8.07 -3.30
N ILE A 161 13.71 9.36 -3.02
CA ILE A 161 14.84 10.30 -2.88
C ILE A 161 15.73 10.01 -1.67
N PRO A 162 15.21 9.73 -0.46
CA PRO A 162 16.07 9.30 0.64
C PRO A 162 16.87 8.02 0.32
N LYS A 163 16.28 7.06 -0.39
CA LYS A 163 16.96 5.83 -0.81
C LYS A 163 18.05 6.09 -1.85
N ILE A 164 17.81 6.96 -2.83
CA ILE A 164 18.83 7.38 -3.81
C ILE A 164 19.98 8.09 -3.10
N TRP A 165 19.67 9.00 -2.20
CA TRP A 165 20.66 9.73 -1.44
C TRP A 165 21.49 8.81 -0.55
N GLN A 166 20.87 7.77 0.02
CA GLN A 166 21.61 6.71 0.74
C GLN A 166 22.60 5.99 -0.17
N VAL A 167 22.19 5.60 -1.39
CA VAL A 167 23.10 4.96 -2.34
C VAL A 167 24.27 5.87 -2.68
N LEU A 168 24.00 7.15 -2.97
CA LEU A 168 25.03 8.14 -3.26
C LEU A 168 26.09 8.27 -2.15
N LEU A 169 25.67 8.26 -0.88
CA LEU A 169 26.56 8.46 0.27
C LEU A 169 27.29 7.19 0.71
N GLU A 170 26.62 6.05 0.68
CA GLU A 170 27.13 4.80 1.26
C GLU A 170 27.78 3.88 0.22
N ALA A 171 27.43 4.04 -1.07
CA ALA A 171 27.96 3.24 -2.19
C ALA A 171 28.04 4.10 -3.47
N PRO A 172 28.92 5.12 -3.51
CA PRO A 172 29.04 6.00 -4.66
C PRO A 172 29.35 5.27 -5.96
N GLU A 173 30.09 4.15 -5.90
CA GLU A 173 30.37 3.30 -7.06
C GLU A 173 29.10 2.65 -7.66
N VAL A 174 28.09 2.32 -6.83
CA VAL A 174 26.79 1.84 -7.30
C VAL A 174 25.99 3.01 -7.88
N TYR A 175 26.04 4.18 -7.23
CA TYR A 175 25.37 5.38 -7.73
C TYR A 175 25.90 5.78 -9.12
N ASP A 176 27.22 5.78 -9.30
CA ASP A 176 27.87 6.16 -10.55
C ASP A 176 27.56 5.17 -11.67
N ALA A 177 27.52 3.86 -11.35
CA ALA A 177 27.19 2.80 -12.30
C ALA A 177 25.70 2.72 -12.65
N THR A 178 24.82 3.35 -11.86
CA THR A 178 23.37 3.39 -12.10
C THR A 178 23.07 4.39 -13.22
N ASP A 179 22.41 3.95 -14.28
CA ASP A 179 21.79 4.86 -15.27
C ASP A 179 20.46 5.38 -14.75
N ARG A 180 19.59 4.46 -14.24
CA ARG A 180 18.27 4.82 -13.72
C ARG A 180 17.97 4.15 -12.38
N PHE A 181 17.41 4.94 -11.46
CA PHE A 181 16.65 4.42 -10.32
C PHE A 181 15.16 4.38 -10.72
N MET A 182 14.60 3.19 -10.75
CA MET A 182 13.23 2.94 -11.19
C MET A 182 12.37 2.37 -10.06
N GLU A 183 11.05 2.46 -10.18
CA GLU A 183 10.19 1.51 -9.47
C GLU A 183 10.36 0.11 -10.07
N ALA A 184 10.37 -0.92 -9.24
CA ALA A 184 10.42 -2.30 -9.72
C ALA A 184 9.21 -2.63 -10.60
N ALA A 185 8.07 -2.01 -10.33
CA ALA A 185 6.88 -2.07 -11.16
C ALA A 185 7.13 -1.62 -12.60
N ASP A 186 7.74 -0.43 -12.77
CA ASP A 186 8.05 0.12 -14.09
C ASP A 186 9.13 -0.72 -14.80
N TRP A 187 10.06 -1.29 -14.01
CA TRP A 187 11.07 -2.20 -14.54
C TRP A 187 10.47 -3.50 -15.10
N VAL A 188 9.50 -4.12 -14.42
CA VAL A 188 8.81 -5.32 -14.94
C VAL A 188 8.04 -4.99 -16.23
N ILE A 189 7.34 -3.85 -16.28
CA ILE A 189 6.70 -3.38 -17.52
C ILE A 189 7.72 -3.20 -18.64
N MET A 190 8.89 -2.65 -18.34
CA MET A 190 9.98 -2.51 -19.32
C MET A 190 10.49 -3.87 -19.83
N GLN A 191 10.57 -4.90 -18.96
CA GLN A 191 10.94 -6.25 -19.41
C GLN A 191 9.92 -6.86 -20.38
N LEU A 192 8.64 -6.53 -20.22
CA LEU A 192 7.56 -7.00 -21.11
C LEU A 192 7.51 -6.25 -22.45
N THR A 193 7.72 -4.93 -22.41
CA THR A 193 7.47 -4.04 -23.56
C THR A 193 8.75 -3.59 -24.28
N GLY A 194 9.91 -3.74 -23.65
CA GLY A 194 11.18 -3.18 -24.12
C GLY A 194 11.25 -1.65 -24.03
N LYS A 195 10.30 -0.99 -23.33
CA LYS A 195 10.21 0.45 -23.24
C LYS A 195 10.05 0.88 -21.77
N GLU A 196 10.82 1.88 -21.36
CA GLU A 196 10.60 2.54 -20.08
C GLU A 196 9.29 3.35 -20.12
N ALA A 197 8.43 3.17 -19.12
CA ALA A 197 7.19 3.91 -18.97
C ALA A 197 6.92 4.11 -17.46
N ARG A 198 7.32 5.28 -16.94
CA ARG A 198 7.13 5.59 -15.53
C ARG A 198 5.67 5.95 -15.24
N ASN A 199 5.07 5.29 -14.27
CA ASN A 199 3.70 5.56 -13.90
C ASN A 199 3.56 6.80 -13.01
N SER A 200 2.48 7.59 -13.22
CA SER A 200 2.18 8.81 -12.46
C SER A 200 1.86 8.54 -10.99
N CYS A 201 1.35 7.35 -10.66
CA CYS A 201 1.00 6.97 -9.30
C CYS A 201 2.23 6.97 -8.40
N THR A 202 3.25 6.15 -8.69
CA THR A 202 4.47 6.09 -7.87
C THR A 202 5.32 7.35 -7.99
N ALA A 203 5.38 7.99 -9.17
CA ALA A 203 6.08 9.25 -9.34
C ALA A 203 5.51 10.33 -8.41
N GLY A 204 4.18 10.42 -8.33
CA GLY A 204 3.50 11.38 -7.47
C GLY A 204 3.58 11.04 -6.00
N TYR A 205 3.19 9.83 -5.60
CA TYR A 205 3.13 9.47 -4.18
C TYR A 205 4.49 9.22 -3.54
N LYS A 206 5.48 8.76 -4.29
CA LYS A 206 6.72 8.23 -3.70
C LYS A 206 8.01 8.91 -4.19
N ALA A 207 7.93 9.81 -5.20
CA ALA A 207 9.11 10.48 -5.75
C ALA A 207 8.97 12.02 -5.84
N MET A 208 8.00 12.60 -5.13
CA MET A 208 7.78 14.06 -5.05
C MET A 208 7.43 14.74 -6.39
N TRP A 209 6.99 13.98 -7.39
CA TRP A 209 6.54 14.54 -8.66
C TRP A 209 5.11 15.08 -8.56
N SER A 210 4.83 16.16 -9.26
CA SER A 210 3.49 16.71 -9.44
C SER A 210 3.23 16.95 -10.92
N LYS A 211 2.04 16.60 -11.39
CA LYS A 211 1.65 16.84 -12.79
C LYS A 211 1.72 18.33 -13.18
N ARG A 212 1.45 19.21 -12.22
CA ARG A 212 1.42 20.67 -12.43
C ARG A 212 2.79 21.33 -12.31
N GLU A 213 3.64 20.86 -11.41
CA GLU A 213 4.89 21.53 -11.04
C GLU A 213 6.15 20.71 -11.42
N GLY A 214 5.97 19.43 -11.80
CA GLY A 214 7.09 18.52 -12.02
C GLY A 214 7.71 18.05 -10.70
N TYR A 215 8.98 17.72 -10.74
CA TYR A 215 9.81 17.42 -9.57
C TYR A 215 10.22 18.71 -8.84
N PRO A 216 10.65 18.64 -7.57
CA PRO A 216 11.29 19.76 -6.89
C PRO A 216 12.45 20.33 -7.68
N SER A 217 12.81 21.58 -7.39
CA SER A 217 13.83 22.32 -8.14
C SER A 217 15.23 21.72 -8.00
N LYS A 218 16.09 21.95 -9.00
CA LYS A 218 17.52 21.59 -8.93
C LYS A 218 18.21 22.20 -7.71
N ASP A 219 17.85 23.44 -7.36
CA ASP A 219 18.38 24.11 -6.16
C ASP A 219 17.99 23.40 -4.86
N PHE A 220 16.82 22.78 -4.80
CA PHE A 220 16.45 21.95 -3.67
C PHE A 220 17.32 20.68 -3.61
N PHE A 221 17.45 19.95 -4.70
CA PHE A 221 18.30 18.76 -4.75
C PHE A 221 19.77 19.07 -4.46
N LYS A 222 20.28 20.19 -4.98
CA LYS A 222 21.62 20.70 -4.67
C LYS A 222 21.81 21.01 -3.18
N ALA A 223 20.77 21.50 -2.51
CA ALA A 223 20.81 21.77 -1.08
C ALA A 223 20.86 20.49 -0.23
N LEU A 224 20.36 19.36 -0.73
CA LEU A 224 20.53 18.04 -0.09
C LEU A 224 21.99 17.59 -0.18
N ASP A 225 22.51 17.52 -1.40
CA ASP A 225 23.91 17.22 -1.74
C ASP A 225 24.21 17.83 -3.14
N PRO A 226 25.35 18.53 -3.33
CA PRO A 226 25.68 19.10 -4.64
C PRO A 226 25.66 18.10 -5.80
N ARG A 227 25.94 16.82 -5.55
CA ARG A 227 25.90 15.75 -6.56
C ARG A 227 24.50 15.36 -6.99
N LEU A 228 23.46 15.77 -6.25
CA LEU A 228 22.06 15.53 -6.58
C LEU A 228 21.43 16.64 -7.42
N GLU A 229 22.17 17.73 -7.74
CA GLU A 229 21.63 18.87 -8.49
C GLU A 229 20.84 18.48 -9.74
N ASN A 230 21.35 17.51 -10.50
CA ASN A 230 20.75 17.02 -11.73
C ASN A 230 20.16 15.59 -11.60
N VAL A 231 19.87 15.13 -10.39
CA VAL A 231 19.41 13.74 -10.14
C VAL A 231 18.17 13.36 -10.95
N VAL A 232 17.30 14.31 -11.24
CA VAL A 232 16.07 14.07 -12.02
C VAL A 232 16.42 13.70 -13.46
N GLU A 233 17.24 14.49 -14.13
CA GLU A 233 17.59 14.29 -15.54
C GLU A 233 18.59 13.12 -15.73
N GLU A 234 19.49 12.94 -14.75
CA GLU A 234 20.59 11.97 -14.86
C GLU A 234 20.22 10.59 -14.37
N LYS A 235 19.31 10.47 -13.38
CA LYS A 235 19.06 9.23 -12.65
C LYS A 235 17.58 8.83 -12.55
N LEU A 236 16.64 9.70 -12.97
CA LEU A 236 15.21 9.41 -12.94
C LEU A 236 14.61 9.55 -14.35
N SER A 237 13.52 8.85 -14.61
CA SER A 237 12.71 9.10 -15.81
C SER A 237 11.85 10.34 -15.61
N THR A 238 11.81 11.19 -16.64
CA THR A 238 10.90 12.33 -16.74
C THR A 238 9.71 12.06 -17.67
N ASP A 239 9.71 10.91 -18.36
CA ASP A 239 8.63 10.48 -19.24
C ASP A 239 7.55 9.74 -18.42
N ILE A 240 6.66 10.53 -17.81
CA ILE A 240 5.66 10.04 -16.86
C ILE A 240 4.31 9.89 -17.54
N TYR A 241 3.77 8.70 -17.47
CA TYR A 241 2.51 8.30 -18.07
C TYR A 241 1.37 8.28 -17.04
N PRO A 242 0.21 8.88 -17.34
CA PRO A 242 -0.99 8.70 -16.53
C PRO A 242 -1.32 7.21 -16.39
N ILE A 243 -1.85 6.82 -15.23
CA ILE A 243 -2.32 5.45 -15.03
C ILE A 243 -3.41 5.10 -16.07
N GLY A 244 -3.45 3.83 -16.49
CA GLY A 244 -4.32 3.37 -17.57
C GLY A 244 -3.78 3.64 -18.98
N SER A 245 -2.67 4.37 -19.12
CA SER A 245 -2.00 4.51 -20.40
C SER A 245 -1.42 3.17 -20.86
N LYS A 246 -1.43 2.93 -22.16
CA LYS A 246 -0.72 1.81 -22.77
C LYS A 246 0.79 2.08 -22.74
N ALA A 247 1.55 1.27 -22.00
CA ALA A 247 3.01 1.32 -21.98
C ALA A 247 3.61 0.78 -23.27
N GLY A 248 3.00 -0.27 -23.82
CA GLY A 248 3.44 -0.94 -25.03
C GLY A 248 2.67 -2.22 -25.29
N GLU A 249 3.33 -3.15 -25.96
CA GLU A 249 2.84 -4.50 -26.24
C GLU A 249 3.91 -5.52 -25.85
N VAL A 250 3.49 -6.72 -25.50
CA VAL A 250 4.41 -7.83 -25.23
C VAL A 250 5.28 -8.07 -26.45
N THR A 251 6.59 -7.97 -26.27
CA THR A 251 7.59 -8.19 -27.32
C THR A 251 7.75 -9.66 -27.65
N GLU A 252 8.41 -9.99 -28.78
CA GLU A 252 8.78 -11.37 -29.12
C GLU A 252 9.60 -12.05 -28.03
N THR A 253 10.58 -11.33 -27.49
CA THR A 253 11.44 -11.84 -26.40
C THR A 253 10.63 -12.08 -25.12
N ALA A 254 9.76 -11.14 -24.75
CA ALA A 254 8.92 -11.27 -23.58
C ALA A 254 7.93 -12.44 -23.69
N ALA A 255 7.35 -12.66 -24.85
CA ALA A 255 6.45 -13.77 -25.10
C ALA A 255 7.09 -15.15 -24.84
N GLN A 256 8.41 -15.27 -25.02
CA GLN A 256 9.13 -16.54 -24.81
C GLN A 256 9.20 -16.98 -23.35
N TRP A 257 9.19 -16.02 -22.40
CA TRP A 257 9.32 -16.33 -20.97
C TRP A 257 8.06 -16.03 -20.17
N SER A 258 7.22 -15.09 -20.61
CA SER A 258 6.07 -14.61 -19.83
C SER A 258 4.82 -15.48 -19.91
N GLY A 259 4.69 -16.32 -20.92
CA GLY A 259 3.47 -17.08 -21.24
C GLY A 259 2.42 -16.27 -22.01
N LEU A 260 2.60 -14.97 -22.17
CA LEU A 260 1.69 -14.09 -22.93
C LEU A 260 1.97 -14.17 -24.45
N ALA A 261 0.95 -13.90 -25.25
CA ALA A 261 1.14 -13.77 -26.69
C ALA A 261 1.84 -12.46 -27.04
N LYS A 262 2.72 -12.49 -28.07
CA LYS A 262 3.26 -11.27 -28.68
C LYS A 262 2.12 -10.34 -29.10
N GLY A 263 2.22 -9.06 -28.77
CA GLY A 263 1.23 -8.06 -29.14
C GLY A 263 0.11 -7.88 -28.12
N THR A 264 0.05 -8.68 -27.05
CA THR A 264 -0.84 -8.41 -25.90
C THR A 264 -0.56 -7.00 -25.38
N ALA A 265 -1.60 -6.18 -25.22
CA ALA A 265 -1.47 -4.81 -24.74
C ALA A 265 -1.03 -4.80 -23.25
N VAL A 266 -0.07 -3.93 -22.92
CA VAL A 266 0.44 -3.77 -21.56
C VAL A 266 0.17 -2.35 -21.09
N ALA A 267 -0.57 -2.18 -19.99
CA ALA A 267 -0.73 -0.88 -19.35
C ALA A 267 0.50 -0.52 -18.50
N VAL A 268 0.68 0.77 -18.19
CA VAL A 268 1.63 1.18 -17.16
C VAL A 268 1.26 0.56 -15.81
N ALA A 269 2.26 0.33 -14.97
CA ALA A 269 2.05 -0.25 -13.64
C ALA A 269 1.28 0.69 -12.70
N ASN A 270 0.81 0.13 -11.59
CA ASN A 270 0.11 0.86 -10.54
C ASN A 270 0.61 0.43 -9.15
N VAL A 271 0.12 1.09 -8.10
CA VAL A 271 0.34 0.69 -6.70
C VAL A 271 -0.81 -0.21 -6.25
N ASP A 272 -0.51 -1.27 -5.50
CA ASP A 272 -1.41 -2.30 -5.01
C ASP A 272 -2.70 -1.75 -4.36
N ALA A 273 -2.54 -0.80 -3.42
CA ALA A 273 -3.67 -0.17 -2.76
C ALA A 273 -4.50 0.70 -3.74
N HIS A 274 -3.85 1.49 -4.59
CA HIS A 274 -4.49 2.47 -5.46
C HIS A 274 -5.27 1.81 -6.60
N VAL A 275 -4.75 0.70 -7.15
CA VAL A 275 -5.39 -0.08 -8.20
C VAL A 275 -6.66 -0.78 -7.72
N SER A 276 -6.89 -0.86 -6.41
CA SER A 276 -8.03 -1.56 -5.80
C SER A 276 -9.37 -0.80 -5.89
N LEU A 277 -9.39 0.47 -6.33
CA LEU A 277 -10.62 1.27 -6.41
C LEU A 277 -11.56 0.84 -7.55
N PRO A 278 -11.11 0.71 -8.81
CA PRO A 278 -11.98 0.29 -9.91
C PRO A 278 -12.71 -1.03 -9.69
N PRO A 279 -12.10 -2.09 -9.10
CA PRO A 279 -12.79 -3.33 -8.78
C PRO A 279 -14.02 -3.21 -7.87
N VAL A 280 -14.07 -2.17 -7.08
CA VAL A 280 -15.20 -1.88 -6.18
C VAL A 280 -16.21 -0.93 -6.84
N GLY A 281 -15.91 -0.45 -8.05
CA GLY A 281 -16.73 0.52 -8.79
C GLY A 281 -16.48 1.98 -8.38
N LEU A 282 -15.36 2.27 -7.73
CA LEU A 282 -15.02 3.62 -7.28
C LEU A 282 -14.22 4.37 -8.34
N THR A 283 -14.92 5.20 -9.10
CA THR A 283 -14.35 6.03 -10.17
C THR A 283 -14.81 7.48 -10.08
N GLU A 284 -15.44 7.89 -8.97
CA GLU A 284 -16.02 9.20 -8.78
C GLU A 284 -15.56 9.83 -7.47
N LYS A 285 -15.60 11.17 -7.39
CA LYS A 285 -15.29 11.92 -6.16
C LYS A 285 -16.26 11.58 -5.02
N GLY A 286 -15.85 11.86 -3.79
CA GLY A 286 -16.64 11.64 -2.59
C GLY A 286 -16.66 10.19 -2.11
N LYS A 287 -15.93 9.29 -2.77
CA LYS A 287 -15.87 7.88 -2.43
C LYS A 287 -14.52 7.52 -1.83
N MET A 288 -14.55 6.82 -0.72
CA MET A 288 -13.37 6.36 0.01
C MET A 288 -13.33 4.83 0.05
N LEU A 289 -12.16 4.25 -0.22
CA LEU A 289 -11.90 2.82 -0.06
C LEU A 289 -10.94 2.60 1.11
N MET A 290 -11.33 1.74 2.04
CA MET A 290 -10.45 1.21 3.09
C MET A 290 -9.92 -0.17 2.66
N ILE A 291 -8.63 -0.30 2.47
CA ILE A 291 -7.94 -1.57 2.15
C ILE A 291 -7.40 -2.15 3.46
N MET A 292 -8.13 -3.13 4.02
CA MET A 292 -7.94 -3.60 5.40
C MET A 292 -7.16 -4.91 5.46
N GLY A 293 -5.91 -4.83 5.91
CA GLY A 293 -4.98 -5.94 6.08
C GLY A 293 -4.20 -5.86 7.38
N THR A 294 -2.91 -6.16 7.36
CA THR A 294 -1.96 -5.96 8.47
C THR A 294 -1.92 -4.50 8.92
N SER A 295 -1.91 -3.60 7.97
CA SER A 295 -2.20 -2.17 8.09
C SER A 295 -3.48 -1.84 7.32
N THR A 296 -3.95 -0.60 7.39
CA THR A 296 -5.02 -0.12 6.51
C THR A 296 -4.49 1.02 5.65
N CYS A 297 -4.82 0.96 4.36
CA CYS A 297 -4.62 2.06 3.44
C CYS A 297 -6.00 2.62 3.07
N ASP A 298 -6.15 3.94 3.17
CA ASP A 298 -7.40 4.65 2.92
C ASP A 298 -7.19 5.55 1.71
N ILE A 299 -7.91 5.27 0.62
CA ILE A 299 -7.80 6.03 -0.63
C ILE A 299 -9.09 6.81 -0.85
N MET A 300 -8.97 8.11 -1.03
CA MET A 300 -10.08 9.04 -1.25
C MET A 300 -9.95 9.74 -2.59
N LEU A 301 -11.06 9.89 -3.33
CA LEU A 301 -11.11 10.58 -4.61
C LEU A 301 -11.78 11.98 -4.48
N SER A 302 -11.18 12.98 -5.11
CA SER A 302 -11.71 14.36 -5.18
C SER A 302 -11.49 14.95 -6.56
N ASP A 303 -12.24 15.99 -6.92
CA ASP A 303 -12.03 16.78 -8.14
C ASP A 303 -11.17 18.03 -7.92
N GLU A 304 -10.83 18.34 -6.66
CA GLU A 304 -10.00 19.49 -6.28
C GLU A 304 -8.82 19.06 -5.43
N GLU A 305 -7.65 19.67 -5.68
CA GLU A 305 -6.50 19.56 -4.77
C GLU A 305 -6.74 20.43 -3.54
N LYS A 306 -6.77 19.80 -2.37
CA LYS A 306 -6.81 20.47 -1.06
C LYS A 306 -5.71 19.92 -0.18
N ILE A 307 -5.11 20.77 0.63
CA ILE A 307 -4.13 20.30 1.61
C ILE A 307 -4.86 19.74 2.82
N VAL A 308 -4.66 18.45 3.06
CA VAL A 308 -5.23 17.73 4.20
C VAL A 308 -4.06 17.36 5.13
N PRO A 309 -3.97 17.93 6.33
CA PRO A 309 -2.87 17.67 7.24
C PRO A 309 -2.77 16.19 7.63
N GLY A 310 -1.54 15.66 7.66
CA GLY A 310 -1.27 14.29 8.10
C GLY A 310 -1.65 13.19 7.11
N MET A 311 -1.95 13.53 5.86
CA MET A 311 -2.18 12.55 4.79
C MET A 311 -0.86 12.12 4.13
N CYS A 312 -0.80 10.89 3.64
CA CYS A 312 0.43 10.34 3.05
C CYS A 312 0.75 10.87 1.66
N GLY A 313 -0.24 11.44 0.98
CA GLY A 313 -0.04 12.04 -0.34
C GLY A 313 -1.35 12.44 -1.03
N VAL A 314 -1.24 13.38 -1.96
CA VAL A 314 -2.29 13.74 -2.92
C VAL A 314 -1.69 13.86 -4.31
N VAL A 315 -2.26 13.15 -5.29
CA VAL A 315 -1.72 13.06 -6.65
C VAL A 315 -2.85 13.17 -7.68
N GLU A 316 -2.69 14.10 -8.61
CA GLU A 316 -3.55 14.21 -9.81
C GLU A 316 -3.24 13.04 -10.76
N ASP A 317 -4.27 12.34 -11.24
CA ASP A 317 -4.15 11.12 -12.05
C ASP A 317 -3.37 9.97 -11.37
N GLY A 318 -3.28 9.99 -10.04
CA GLY A 318 -2.54 8.95 -9.31
C GLY A 318 -3.35 7.68 -9.04
N VAL A 319 -4.69 7.75 -9.12
CA VAL A 319 -5.61 6.63 -8.84
C VAL A 319 -6.60 6.44 -9.99
N ILE A 320 -7.35 7.47 -10.32
CA ILE A 320 -8.30 7.52 -11.43
C ILE A 320 -7.94 8.72 -12.31
N PRO A 321 -7.80 8.56 -13.63
CA PRO A 321 -7.54 9.67 -14.54
C PRO A 321 -8.58 10.79 -14.40
N GLY A 322 -8.12 12.04 -14.29
CA GLY A 322 -8.95 13.22 -14.11
C GLY A 322 -9.36 13.55 -12.68
N LEU A 323 -8.93 12.75 -11.70
CA LEU A 323 -9.22 13.00 -10.27
C LEU A 323 -7.94 13.13 -9.44
N MET A 324 -8.08 13.81 -8.30
CA MET A 324 -7.11 13.79 -7.22
C MET A 324 -7.31 12.54 -6.39
N GLY A 325 -6.25 11.75 -6.22
CA GLY A 325 -6.21 10.64 -5.27
C GLY A 325 -5.49 11.05 -3.99
N TYR A 326 -6.11 10.83 -2.85
CA TYR A 326 -5.52 11.03 -1.52
C TYR A 326 -5.20 9.70 -0.90
N GLU A 327 -4.02 9.58 -0.28
CA GLU A 327 -3.60 8.42 0.50
C GLU A 327 -3.54 8.80 1.98
N ALA A 328 -4.20 7.99 2.81
CA ALA A 328 -4.09 7.99 4.26
C ALA A 328 -3.94 6.54 4.76
N GLY A 329 -3.83 6.33 6.06
CA GLY A 329 -3.90 4.98 6.59
C GLY A 329 -3.41 4.83 8.03
N GLN A 330 -3.57 3.61 8.54
CA GLN A 330 -3.17 3.21 9.88
C GLN A 330 -2.05 2.17 9.78
N SER A 331 -0.96 2.38 10.51
CA SER A 331 0.25 1.54 10.45
C SER A 331 0.05 0.14 11.00
N CYS A 332 -0.98 -0.06 11.84
CA CYS A 332 -1.17 -1.30 12.59
C CYS A 332 -2.67 -1.55 12.78
N VAL A 333 -3.21 -2.55 12.10
CA VAL A 333 -4.60 -3.00 12.25
C VAL A 333 -4.59 -4.51 12.50
N GLY A 334 -4.41 -5.34 11.47
CA GLY A 334 -4.30 -6.79 11.64
C GLY A 334 -3.11 -7.20 12.49
N ASP A 335 -1.99 -6.48 12.38
CA ASP A 335 -0.76 -6.80 13.12
C ASP A 335 -0.94 -6.73 14.63
N HIS A 336 -1.65 -5.73 15.15
CA HIS A 336 -1.82 -5.68 16.61
C HIS A 336 -2.83 -6.71 17.12
N PHE A 337 -3.81 -7.13 16.31
CA PHE A 337 -4.66 -8.26 16.66
C PHE A 337 -3.85 -9.55 16.72
N ASN A 338 -2.96 -9.77 15.74
CA ASN A 338 -2.07 -10.91 15.75
C ASN A 338 -1.12 -10.88 16.96
N TRP A 339 -0.48 -9.73 17.20
CA TRP A 339 0.35 -9.54 18.38
C TRP A 339 -0.40 -9.86 19.68
N PHE A 340 -1.65 -9.40 19.82
CA PHE A 340 -2.47 -9.66 21.00
C PHE A 340 -2.76 -11.15 21.18
N VAL A 341 -3.17 -11.81 20.10
CA VAL A 341 -3.48 -13.25 20.10
C VAL A 341 -2.26 -14.09 20.47
N GLU A 342 -1.09 -13.74 19.97
CA GLU A 342 0.15 -14.47 20.24
C GLU A 342 0.69 -14.26 21.66
N ASN A 343 0.58 -13.04 22.19
CA ASN A 343 1.30 -12.63 23.39
C ASN A 343 0.43 -12.38 24.63
N CYS A 344 -0.88 -12.12 24.47
CA CYS A 344 -1.72 -11.65 25.57
C CYS A 344 -2.90 -12.58 25.91
N VAL A 345 -3.07 -13.68 25.19
CA VAL A 345 -4.20 -14.60 25.39
C VAL A 345 -3.77 -15.83 26.21
N PRO A 346 -4.46 -16.14 27.32
CA PRO A 346 -4.17 -17.30 28.15
C PRO A 346 -4.27 -18.64 27.41
N ALA A 347 -3.51 -19.65 27.86
CA ALA A 347 -3.42 -20.95 27.20
C ALA A 347 -4.76 -21.68 27.08
N GLU A 348 -5.68 -21.50 28.02
CA GLU A 348 -7.03 -22.10 27.98
C GLU A 348 -7.86 -21.64 26.79
N TYR A 349 -7.67 -20.42 26.28
CA TYR A 349 -8.33 -19.95 25.06
C TYR A 349 -7.78 -20.63 23.82
N LYS A 350 -6.46 -20.87 23.79
CA LYS A 350 -5.83 -21.63 22.69
C LYS A 350 -6.34 -23.06 22.66
N GLN A 351 -6.40 -23.69 23.83
CA GLN A 351 -6.96 -25.05 23.95
C GLN A 351 -8.44 -25.09 23.54
N GLU A 352 -9.28 -24.13 23.99
CA GLU A 352 -10.69 -24.06 23.56
C GLU A 352 -10.83 -23.91 22.03
N ALA A 353 -9.99 -23.08 21.41
CA ALA A 353 -9.99 -22.90 19.96
C ALA A 353 -9.62 -24.19 19.23
N GLU A 354 -8.57 -24.90 19.69
CA GLU A 354 -8.15 -26.20 19.14
C GLU A 354 -9.23 -27.28 19.29
N GLU A 355 -9.83 -27.42 20.47
CA GLU A 355 -10.93 -28.35 20.73
C GLU A 355 -12.16 -28.10 19.84
N ARG A 356 -12.43 -26.83 19.52
CA ARG A 356 -13.52 -26.42 18.63
C ARG A 356 -13.12 -26.40 17.14
N GLY A 357 -11.86 -26.71 16.81
CA GLY A 357 -11.34 -26.71 15.44
C GLY A 357 -11.41 -25.35 14.74
N MET A 358 -11.22 -24.26 15.50
CA MET A 358 -11.30 -22.89 14.99
C MET A 358 -10.04 -22.07 15.27
N ASN A 359 -9.86 -21.01 14.49
CA ASN A 359 -8.80 -20.04 14.72
C ASN A 359 -9.11 -19.22 15.98
N LEU A 360 -8.06 -18.90 16.76
CA LEU A 360 -8.18 -18.12 18.00
C LEU A 360 -8.75 -16.71 17.80
N HIS A 361 -8.50 -16.08 16.65
CA HIS A 361 -9.17 -14.81 16.30
C HIS A 361 -10.70 -14.96 16.18
N VAL A 362 -11.16 -16.08 15.62
CA VAL A 362 -12.59 -16.38 15.50
C VAL A 362 -13.20 -16.58 16.88
N LEU A 363 -12.54 -17.36 17.75
CA LEU A 363 -12.99 -17.56 19.13
C LEU A 363 -13.10 -16.24 19.91
N LEU A 364 -12.09 -15.39 19.82
CA LEU A 364 -12.10 -14.08 20.50
C LEU A 364 -13.19 -13.16 19.93
N THR A 365 -13.40 -13.19 18.62
CA THR A 365 -14.48 -12.45 17.97
C THR A 365 -15.85 -12.90 18.50
N GLU A 366 -16.14 -14.22 18.52
CA GLU A 366 -17.39 -14.77 19.06
C GLU A 366 -17.64 -14.41 20.54
N LYS A 367 -16.57 -14.33 21.33
CA LYS A 367 -16.67 -13.92 22.73
C LYS A 367 -16.85 -12.39 22.85
N ALA A 368 -16.15 -11.61 22.04
CA ALA A 368 -16.21 -10.15 22.03
C ALA A 368 -17.57 -9.61 21.54
N GLU A 369 -18.23 -10.30 20.60
CA GLU A 369 -19.57 -9.96 20.10
C GLU A 369 -20.65 -9.95 21.20
N LYS A 370 -20.44 -10.68 22.29
CA LYS A 370 -21.40 -10.76 23.40
C LYS A 370 -21.47 -9.50 24.25
N TYR A 371 -20.45 -8.66 24.16
CA TYR A 371 -20.40 -7.38 24.88
C TYR A 371 -21.04 -6.27 24.04
N LYS A 372 -21.73 -5.36 24.69
CA LYS A 372 -22.24 -4.13 24.08
C LYS A 372 -21.13 -3.08 23.96
N PRO A 373 -21.27 -2.10 23.06
CA PRO A 373 -20.39 -0.94 23.04
C PRO A 373 -20.24 -0.30 24.42
N GLY A 374 -18.99 -0.07 24.86
CA GLY A 374 -18.67 0.55 26.14
C GLY A 374 -18.87 -0.31 27.39
N GLU A 375 -19.39 -1.54 27.28
CA GLU A 375 -19.65 -2.42 28.42
C GLU A 375 -18.38 -2.80 29.17
N SER A 376 -17.26 -2.99 28.46
CA SER A 376 -15.97 -3.31 29.06
C SER A 376 -15.35 -2.16 29.86
N GLY A 377 -15.75 -0.92 29.59
CA GLY A 377 -15.10 0.28 30.13
C GLY A 377 -13.67 0.50 29.65
N LEU A 378 -13.23 -0.24 28.64
CA LEU A 378 -11.89 -0.13 28.06
C LEU A 378 -11.86 0.89 26.93
N LEU A 379 -10.71 1.56 26.78
CA LEU A 379 -10.39 2.43 25.67
C LEU A 379 -8.92 2.23 25.28
N ALA A 380 -8.62 2.14 23.99
CA ALA A 380 -7.26 1.98 23.50
C ALA A 380 -6.88 3.00 22.43
N LEU A 381 -5.58 3.30 22.31
CA LEU A 381 -4.96 3.96 21.17
C LEU A 381 -4.28 2.90 20.31
N ASP A 382 -4.60 2.85 19.02
CA ASP A 382 -4.19 1.81 18.06
C ASP A 382 -2.74 1.93 17.56
N TRP A 383 -1.85 2.59 18.29
CA TRP A 383 -0.51 2.99 17.83
C TRP A 383 0.61 1.96 18.11
N TRP A 384 0.33 0.67 18.03
CA TRP A 384 1.36 -0.39 18.26
C TRP A 384 2.55 -0.27 17.32
N ASN A 385 2.36 0.35 16.14
CA ASN A 385 3.41 0.67 15.18
C ASN A 385 3.46 2.17 14.83
N GLY A 386 3.26 3.05 15.82
CA GLY A 386 3.14 4.49 15.62
C GLY A 386 1.82 4.91 14.98
N ASN A 387 1.69 6.19 14.65
CA ASN A 387 0.55 6.76 13.94
C ASN A 387 0.96 7.29 12.57
N ARG A 388 0.45 6.67 11.50
CA ARG A 388 0.72 7.06 10.10
C ARG A 388 -0.09 8.29 9.70
N SER A 389 -1.40 8.25 9.88
CA SER A 389 -2.35 9.34 9.68
C SER A 389 -3.22 9.46 10.94
N VAL A 390 -3.39 10.65 11.48
CA VAL A 390 -3.11 12.00 10.98
C VAL A 390 -1.88 12.66 11.64
N LEU A 391 -1.20 11.98 12.59
CA LEU A 391 -0.11 12.58 13.39
C LEU A 391 1.25 12.48 12.70
N VAL A 392 1.42 11.51 11.80
CA VAL A 392 2.69 11.25 11.09
C VAL A 392 3.86 11.09 12.07
N ASP A 393 3.67 10.25 13.11
CA ASP A 393 4.65 10.06 14.18
C ASP A 393 4.84 8.58 14.53
N THR A 394 5.95 8.02 14.08
CA THR A 394 6.35 6.63 14.35
C THR A 394 6.86 6.40 15.78
N ASN A 395 7.09 7.46 16.56
CA ASN A 395 7.55 7.37 17.95
C ASN A 395 6.41 7.19 18.96
N LEU A 396 5.16 7.33 18.52
CA LEU A 396 3.99 7.02 19.35
C LEU A 396 3.87 5.52 19.58
N THR A 397 3.19 5.11 20.65
CA THR A 397 3.03 3.71 21.04
C THR A 397 1.59 3.42 21.44
N GLY A 398 1.17 2.16 21.31
CA GLY A 398 -0.15 1.71 21.74
C GLY A 398 -0.37 1.90 23.24
N MET A 399 -1.63 2.07 23.62
CA MET A 399 -2.05 2.22 25.01
C MET A 399 -3.45 1.61 25.20
N MET A 400 -3.70 1.08 26.40
CA MET A 400 -5.03 0.64 26.83
C MET A 400 -5.33 1.15 28.23
N LEU A 401 -6.51 1.73 28.41
CA LEU A 401 -7.02 2.26 29.69
C LEU A 401 -8.26 1.49 30.13
N GLY A 402 -8.55 1.55 31.44
CA GLY A 402 -9.77 1.00 32.04
C GLY A 402 -9.65 -0.44 32.51
N MET A 403 -8.49 -1.07 32.44
CA MET A 403 -8.29 -2.45 32.92
C MET A 403 -8.50 -2.59 34.41
N THR A 404 -9.18 -3.67 34.82
CA THR A 404 -9.43 -4.08 36.20
C THR A 404 -9.03 -5.53 36.41
N LEU A 405 -9.11 -6.03 37.64
CA LEU A 405 -8.82 -7.43 37.98
C LEU A 405 -9.80 -8.42 37.32
N THR A 406 -10.92 -7.97 36.82
CA THR A 406 -11.95 -8.79 36.17
C THR A 406 -11.94 -8.69 34.65
N THR A 407 -11.08 -7.85 34.06
CA THR A 407 -10.95 -7.68 32.61
C THR A 407 -10.54 -8.98 31.94
N LYS A 408 -11.25 -9.38 30.90
CA LYS A 408 -11.03 -10.60 30.13
C LYS A 408 -10.36 -10.32 28.78
N PRO A 409 -9.69 -11.31 28.19
CA PRO A 409 -9.04 -11.18 26.87
C PRO A 409 -9.97 -10.71 25.76
N GLU A 410 -11.20 -11.20 25.70
CA GLU A 410 -12.19 -10.79 24.69
C GLU A 410 -12.64 -9.34 24.81
N GLU A 411 -12.65 -8.77 26.02
CA GLU A 411 -12.93 -7.35 26.25
C GLU A 411 -11.76 -6.49 25.73
N MET A 412 -10.54 -6.91 25.97
CA MET A 412 -9.34 -6.26 25.44
C MET A 412 -9.30 -6.36 23.91
N TYR A 413 -9.61 -7.53 23.33
CA TYR A 413 -9.67 -7.74 21.90
C TYR A 413 -10.70 -6.81 21.25
N ARG A 414 -11.90 -6.68 21.84
CA ARG A 414 -12.93 -5.73 21.41
C ARG A 414 -12.42 -4.29 21.44
N ALA A 415 -11.78 -3.87 22.53
CA ALA A 415 -11.23 -2.53 22.67
C ALA A 415 -10.17 -2.21 21.62
N LEU A 416 -9.35 -3.20 21.21
CA LEU A 416 -8.40 -3.05 20.10
C LEU A 416 -9.10 -2.87 18.75
N VAL A 417 -10.17 -3.62 18.48
CA VAL A 417 -11.00 -3.45 17.27
C VAL A 417 -11.64 -2.06 17.25
N GLU A 418 -12.23 -1.63 18.37
CA GLU A 418 -12.83 -0.30 18.51
C GLU A 418 -11.79 0.82 18.32
N ALA A 419 -10.56 0.65 18.83
CA ALA A 419 -9.49 1.61 18.67
C ALA A 419 -9.11 1.85 17.21
N THR A 420 -9.04 0.78 16.39
CA THR A 420 -8.78 0.93 14.94
C THR A 420 -9.91 1.67 14.23
N ALA A 421 -11.16 1.45 14.64
CA ALA A 421 -12.30 2.19 14.09
C ALA A 421 -12.26 3.68 14.48
N TYR A 422 -11.84 4.01 15.71
CA TYR A 422 -11.64 5.43 16.11
C TYR A 422 -10.50 6.08 15.32
N GLY A 423 -9.40 5.37 15.08
CA GLY A 423 -8.31 5.85 14.23
C GLY A 423 -8.77 6.14 12.81
N ALA A 424 -9.56 5.24 12.20
CA ALA A 424 -10.17 5.45 10.89
C ALA A 424 -11.13 6.66 10.90
N ARG A 425 -11.93 6.84 11.96
CA ARG A 425 -12.80 8.02 12.12
C ARG A 425 -12.01 9.32 12.21
N MET A 426 -10.86 9.32 12.86
CA MET A 426 -9.98 10.49 12.92
C MET A 426 -9.50 10.91 11.51
N ILE A 427 -9.22 9.94 10.65
CA ILE A 427 -8.88 10.17 9.24
C ILE A 427 -10.09 10.76 8.48
N VAL A 428 -11.26 10.13 8.57
CA VAL A 428 -12.52 10.59 7.92
C VAL A 428 -12.87 12.02 8.35
N ASP A 429 -12.81 12.30 9.64
CA ASP A 429 -13.08 13.64 10.20
C ASP A 429 -12.08 14.68 9.68
N THR A 430 -10.81 14.30 9.53
CA THR A 430 -9.77 15.20 9.02
C THR A 430 -10.00 15.55 7.55
N PHE A 431 -10.37 14.58 6.71
CA PHE A 431 -10.77 14.83 5.34
C PHE A 431 -11.96 15.80 5.27
N ASN A 432 -13.04 15.49 5.96
CA ASN A 432 -14.26 16.31 5.97
C ASN A 432 -14.00 17.74 6.46
N LYS A 433 -13.26 17.91 7.56
CA LYS A 433 -12.87 19.22 8.12
C LYS A 433 -11.99 20.02 7.17
N SER A 434 -11.19 19.34 6.35
CA SER A 434 -10.33 19.98 5.32
C SER A 434 -11.07 20.28 4.02
N GLY A 435 -12.36 19.97 3.95
CA GLY A 435 -13.22 20.21 2.79
C GLY A 435 -13.10 19.18 1.67
N VAL A 436 -12.44 18.04 1.93
CA VAL A 436 -12.47 16.84 1.07
C VAL A 436 -13.59 15.96 1.59
N ARG A 437 -14.79 16.16 1.05
CA ARG A 437 -15.99 15.51 1.57
C ARG A 437 -16.04 14.04 1.22
N ILE A 438 -16.30 13.20 2.23
CA ILE A 438 -16.59 11.78 2.06
C ILE A 438 -18.10 11.59 2.08
N ASP A 439 -18.65 11.01 1.01
CA ASP A 439 -20.08 10.71 0.87
C ASP A 439 -20.36 9.22 1.08
N GLU A 440 -19.47 8.33 0.63
CA GLU A 440 -19.62 6.88 0.68
C GLU A 440 -18.31 6.22 1.11
N ILE A 441 -18.41 5.12 1.88
CA ILE A 441 -17.27 4.32 2.32
C ILE A 441 -17.42 2.88 1.84
N TYR A 442 -16.32 2.35 1.32
CA TYR A 442 -16.19 0.98 0.85
C TYR A 442 -14.99 0.32 1.53
N ALA A 443 -14.98 -1.01 1.58
CA ALA A 443 -13.86 -1.74 2.14
C ALA A 443 -13.50 -2.97 1.29
N CYS A 444 -12.21 -3.30 1.25
CA CYS A 444 -11.68 -4.53 0.69
C CYS A 444 -10.54 -5.06 1.57
N GLY A 445 -9.90 -6.16 1.15
CA GLY A 445 -8.85 -6.83 1.91
C GLY A 445 -9.37 -7.93 2.83
N GLY A 446 -8.45 -8.70 3.39
CA GLY A 446 -8.76 -9.93 4.13
C GLY A 446 -9.66 -9.74 5.34
N ILE A 447 -9.49 -8.64 6.08
CA ILE A 447 -10.30 -8.31 7.26
C ILE A 447 -11.73 -7.98 6.84
N ALA A 448 -11.91 -7.08 5.87
CA ALA A 448 -13.22 -6.68 5.38
C ALA A 448 -14.02 -7.86 4.81
N GLN A 449 -13.33 -8.82 4.19
CA GLN A 449 -13.95 -10.02 3.60
C GLN A 449 -14.44 -11.04 4.64
N LYS A 450 -13.78 -11.12 5.83
CA LYS A 450 -13.92 -12.24 6.76
C LYS A 450 -14.45 -11.86 8.14
N ASN A 451 -14.39 -10.59 8.55
CA ASN A 451 -14.73 -10.16 9.90
C ASN A 451 -15.94 -9.20 9.92
N ALA A 452 -17.16 -9.78 9.93
CA ALA A 452 -18.41 -9.04 9.98
C ALA A 452 -18.55 -8.19 11.25
N PHE A 453 -18.07 -8.69 12.39
CA PHE A 453 -18.11 -7.97 13.67
C PHE A 453 -17.30 -6.67 13.60
N MET A 454 -16.08 -6.73 13.08
CA MET A 454 -15.26 -5.54 12.91
C MET A 454 -15.91 -4.55 11.94
N MET A 455 -16.46 -5.03 10.81
CA MET A 455 -17.10 -4.15 9.84
C MET A 455 -18.35 -3.45 10.41
N GLN A 456 -19.12 -4.12 11.28
CA GLN A 456 -20.24 -3.49 11.97
C GLN A 456 -19.77 -2.40 12.96
N ILE A 457 -18.70 -2.66 13.72
CA ILE A 457 -18.12 -1.64 14.61
C ILE A 457 -17.64 -0.43 13.80
N TYR A 458 -16.97 -0.66 12.68
CA TYR A 458 -16.54 0.44 11.80
C TYR A 458 -17.75 1.26 11.29
N ALA A 459 -18.82 0.61 10.83
CA ALA A 459 -20.03 1.31 10.41
C ALA A 459 -20.64 2.15 11.54
N ASP A 460 -20.73 1.58 12.75
CA ASP A 460 -21.29 2.25 13.93
C ASP A 460 -20.42 3.44 14.36
N VAL A 461 -19.08 3.29 14.36
CA VAL A 461 -18.13 4.34 14.78
C VAL A 461 -18.03 5.44 13.73
N LEU A 462 -17.92 5.10 12.46
CA LEU A 462 -17.78 6.07 11.37
C LEU A 462 -19.10 6.81 11.06
N GLY A 463 -20.24 6.17 11.32
CA GLY A 463 -21.55 6.73 10.98
C GLY A 463 -21.88 6.64 9.49
N TYR A 464 -21.23 5.74 8.76
CA TYR A 464 -21.43 5.51 7.33
C TYR A 464 -21.88 4.08 7.05
N GLU A 465 -22.69 3.88 6.01
CA GLU A 465 -22.84 2.56 5.41
C GLU A 465 -21.50 2.10 4.82
N ILE A 466 -21.11 0.84 5.07
CA ILE A 466 -19.90 0.25 4.50
C ILE A 466 -20.29 -0.89 3.58
N ARG A 467 -19.80 -0.84 2.34
CA ARG A 467 -19.98 -1.85 1.31
C ARG A 467 -18.67 -2.57 1.06
N ILE A 468 -18.74 -3.87 0.82
CA ILE A 468 -17.55 -4.74 0.71
C ILE A 468 -17.32 -5.11 -0.75
N SER A 469 -16.07 -5.04 -1.20
CA SER A 469 -15.66 -5.51 -2.53
C SER A 469 -16.16 -6.92 -2.82
N ARG A 470 -16.67 -7.13 -4.04
CA ARG A 470 -17.07 -8.48 -4.52
C ARG A 470 -15.84 -9.38 -4.65
N SER A 471 -14.77 -8.87 -5.26
CA SER A 471 -13.51 -9.59 -5.39
C SER A 471 -12.74 -9.61 -4.07
N ALA A 472 -12.17 -10.77 -3.75
CA ALA A 472 -11.19 -10.92 -2.68
C ALA A 472 -9.77 -10.53 -3.14
N GLN A 473 -9.57 -10.33 -4.44
CA GLN A 473 -8.29 -10.05 -5.10
C GLN A 473 -8.34 -8.70 -5.82
N ALA A 474 -8.83 -7.67 -5.12
CA ALA A 474 -9.04 -6.35 -5.71
C ALA A 474 -7.80 -5.76 -6.40
N PRO A 475 -6.55 -5.87 -5.88
CA PRO A 475 -5.37 -5.39 -6.60
C PRO A 475 -5.22 -6.04 -7.98
N ALA A 476 -5.13 -7.37 -8.05
CA ALA A 476 -4.96 -8.10 -9.30
C ALA A 476 -6.13 -7.86 -10.29
N LEU A 477 -7.39 -7.77 -9.80
CA LEU A 477 -8.53 -7.44 -10.65
C LEU A 477 -8.42 -6.01 -11.20
N GLY A 478 -7.99 -5.05 -10.40
CA GLY A 478 -7.74 -3.68 -10.83
C GLY A 478 -6.65 -3.58 -11.87
N ALA A 479 -5.53 -4.30 -11.68
CA ALA A 479 -4.49 -4.42 -12.70
C ALA A 479 -5.06 -5.00 -14.01
N ALA A 480 -5.86 -6.07 -13.95
CA ALA A 480 -6.51 -6.64 -15.13
C ALA A 480 -7.43 -5.63 -15.86
N MET A 481 -8.19 -4.82 -15.09
CA MET A 481 -9.04 -3.76 -15.66
C MET A 481 -8.21 -2.70 -16.41
N PHE A 482 -7.08 -2.27 -15.86
CA PHE A 482 -6.18 -1.35 -16.56
C PHE A 482 -5.55 -2.01 -17.79
N GLY A 483 -5.29 -3.31 -17.76
CA GLY A 483 -4.92 -4.09 -18.95
C GLY A 483 -5.99 -4.07 -20.03
N ALA A 484 -7.27 -4.20 -19.64
CA ALA A 484 -8.40 -4.09 -20.57
C ALA A 484 -8.51 -2.68 -21.19
N VAL A 485 -8.20 -1.64 -20.43
CA VAL A 485 -8.14 -0.25 -20.93
C VAL A 485 -6.99 -0.07 -21.92
N ALA A 486 -5.82 -0.63 -21.63
CA ALA A 486 -4.69 -0.55 -22.57
C ALA A 486 -4.95 -1.27 -23.90
N ALA A 487 -5.77 -2.32 -23.90
CA ALA A 487 -6.21 -3.00 -25.12
C ALA A 487 -7.16 -2.14 -25.96
N GLY A 488 -8.02 -1.34 -25.31
CA GLY A 488 -9.04 -0.51 -25.97
C GLY A 488 -10.26 -1.30 -26.45
N ALA A 489 -11.41 -0.63 -26.59
CA ALA A 489 -12.67 -1.25 -27.00
C ALA A 489 -12.60 -1.91 -28.36
N ALA A 490 -11.83 -1.36 -29.30
CA ALA A 490 -11.65 -1.92 -30.63
C ALA A 490 -11.04 -3.33 -30.65
N ASN A 491 -10.25 -3.68 -29.59
CA ASN A 491 -9.62 -4.99 -29.44
C ASN A 491 -10.33 -5.86 -28.40
N GLY A 492 -11.52 -5.47 -27.94
CA GLY A 492 -12.30 -6.23 -26.97
C GLY A 492 -12.03 -5.87 -25.51
N GLY A 493 -11.32 -4.77 -25.25
CA GLY A 493 -11.16 -4.14 -23.94
C GLY A 493 -12.14 -2.97 -23.73
N TYR A 494 -11.68 -1.90 -23.07
CA TYR A 494 -12.44 -0.69 -22.75
C TYR A 494 -11.65 0.57 -23.11
N ASP A 495 -12.36 1.66 -23.43
CA ASP A 495 -11.73 2.96 -23.71
C ASP A 495 -11.50 3.79 -22.43
N SER A 496 -12.10 3.39 -21.32
CA SER A 496 -11.90 4.07 -20.03
C SER A 496 -11.96 3.10 -18.84
N ILE A 497 -11.26 3.45 -17.77
CA ILE A 497 -11.33 2.70 -16.50
C ILE A 497 -12.72 2.79 -15.85
N VAL A 498 -13.48 3.85 -16.15
CA VAL A 498 -14.87 4.01 -15.68
C VAL A 498 -15.76 2.93 -16.28
N ASP A 499 -15.62 2.67 -17.59
CA ASP A 499 -16.39 1.63 -18.26
C ASP A 499 -15.95 0.23 -17.83
N ALA A 500 -14.64 0.01 -17.68
CA ALA A 500 -14.11 -1.24 -17.13
C ALA A 500 -14.66 -1.50 -15.73
N ALA A 501 -14.61 -0.52 -14.83
CA ALA A 501 -15.11 -0.63 -13.45
C ALA A 501 -16.62 -0.93 -13.40
N ARG A 502 -17.41 -0.29 -14.27
CA ARG A 502 -18.87 -0.51 -14.34
C ARG A 502 -19.23 -1.92 -14.75
N ASN A 503 -18.49 -2.53 -15.65
CA ASN A 503 -18.78 -3.86 -16.17
C ASN A 503 -18.11 -4.97 -15.37
N MET A 504 -16.86 -4.79 -14.98
CA MET A 504 -16.05 -5.83 -14.34
C MET A 504 -16.03 -5.73 -12.82
N GLY A 505 -16.28 -4.54 -12.23
CA GLY A 505 -16.27 -4.30 -10.79
C GLY A 505 -17.58 -4.65 -10.09
N GLY A 506 -17.59 -4.48 -8.78
CA GLY A 506 -18.80 -4.62 -7.98
C GLY A 506 -18.57 -4.83 -6.49
N VAL A 507 -19.67 -4.78 -5.77
CA VAL A 507 -19.72 -5.01 -4.32
C VAL A 507 -20.56 -6.23 -4.00
N LYS A 508 -20.40 -6.78 -2.80
CA LYS A 508 -21.28 -7.82 -2.23
C LYS A 508 -22.65 -7.23 -1.92
N ASP A 509 -23.67 -8.08 -1.82
CA ASP A 509 -25.01 -7.69 -1.39
C ASP A 509 -25.07 -7.23 0.08
N VAL A 510 -24.10 -7.67 0.89
CA VAL A 510 -23.99 -7.31 2.30
C VAL A 510 -23.56 -5.86 2.44
N VAL A 511 -24.33 -5.10 3.22
CA VAL A 511 -24.05 -3.71 3.58
C VAL A 511 -24.12 -3.59 5.10
N TYR A 512 -23.06 -3.09 5.72
CA TYR A 512 -23.03 -2.79 7.15
C TYR A 512 -23.59 -1.38 7.37
N ARG A 513 -24.67 -1.28 8.12
CA ARG A 513 -25.34 0.00 8.43
C ARG A 513 -25.11 0.38 9.87
N PRO A 514 -24.88 1.68 10.14
CA PRO A 514 -24.78 2.17 11.50
C PRO A 514 -26.04 1.85 12.32
N ILE A 515 -25.84 1.32 13.53
CA ILE A 515 -26.89 1.06 14.51
C ILE A 515 -26.99 2.29 15.44
N PRO A 516 -28.11 3.04 15.44
CA PRO A 516 -28.21 4.31 16.17
C PRO A 516 -27.88 4.21 17.66
N GLU A 517 -28.32 3.13 18.31
CA GLU A 517 -28.06 2.89 19.73
C GLU A 517 -26.55 2.69 20.01
N ASN A 518 -25.85 2.00 19.13
CA ASN A 518 -24.39 1.80 19.21
C ASN A 518 -23.64 3.10 18.94
N GLN A 519 -24.06 3.86 17.90
CA GLN A 519 -23.48 5.16 17.58
C GLN A 519 -23.50 6.10 18.78
N ALA A 520 -24.65 6.19 19.49
CA ALA A 520 -24.79 7.08 20.65
C ALA A 520 -23.78 6.77 21.77
N VAL A 521 -23.34 5.52 21.90
CA VAL A 521 -22.28 5.13 22.84
C VAL A 521 -20.91 5.42 22.25
N TYR A 522 -20.68 5.06 20.98
CA TYR A 522 -19.40 5.29 20.30
C TYR A 522 -19.06 6.77 20.17
N GLU A 523 -20.02 7.68 20.04
CA GLU A 523 -19.77 9.12 20.09
C GLU A 523 -19.07 9.55 21.40
N LYS A 524 -19.50 8.98 22.54
CA LYS A 524 -18.88 9.28 23.85
C LYS A 524 -17.48 8.70 23.95
N LEU A 525 -17.30 7.45 23.52
CA LEU A 525 -15.99 6.79 23.54
C LEU A 525 -15.01 7.46 22.57
N TYR A 526 -15.48 7.87 21.40
CA TYR A 526 -14.67 8.60 20.43
C TYR A 526 -14.23 9.97 20.95
N ALA A 527 -15.06 10.68 21.69
CA ALA A 527 -14.68 11.94 22.34
C ALA A 527 -13.53 11.75 23.33
N GLU A 528 -13.55 10.67 24.12
CA GLU A 528 -12.44 10.31 24.99
C GLU A 528 -11.20 9.86 24.22
N TYR A 529 -11.38 9.07 23.14
CA TYR A 529 -10.27 8.70 22.25
C TYR A 529 -9.61 9.95 21.65
N ALA A 530 -10.39 10.90 21.13
CA ALA A 530 -9.87 12.14 20.54
C ALA A 530 -9.10 12.98 21.57
N THR A 531 -9.57 13.01 22.82
CA THR A 531 -8.88 13.69 23.93
C THR A 531 -7.49 13.07 24.17
N LEU A 532 -7.41 11.73 24.25
CA LEU A 532 -6.14 11.02 24.45
C LEU A 532 -5.23 11.12 23.22
N HIS A 533 -5.82 11.03 22.03
CA HIS A 533 -5.12 11.21 20.75
C HIS A 533 -4.40 12.55 20.71
N ASP A 534 -5.09 13.64 21.03
CA ASP A 534 -4.49 14.97 21.00
C ASP A 534 -3.52 15.18 22.18
N TYR A 535 -3.82 14.64 23.37
CA TYR A 535 -2.95 14.75 24.54
C TYR A 535 -1.57 14.10 24.33
N PHE A 536 -1.52 12.91 23.74
CA PHE A 536 -0.25 12.21 23.47
C PHE A 536 0.33 12.53 22.08
N GLY A 537 -0.51 12.75 21.09
CA GLY A 537 -0.07 12.91 19.71
C GLY A 537 0.29 14.35 19.31
N ARG A 538 -0.25 15.37 20.01
CA ARG A 538 -0.04 16.79 19.70
C ARG A 538 0.75 17.57 20.75
N GLY A 539 1.59 16.85 21.53
CA GLY A 539 2.55 17.47 22.44
C GLY A 539 2.03 17.84 23.83
N GLY A 540 0.82 17.39 24.22
CA GLY A 540 0.33 17.55 25.59
C GLY A 540 1.15 16.73 26.59
N ASN A 541 1.64 15.55 26.17
CA ASN A 541 2.54 14.72 26.97
C ASN A 541 3.40 13.78 26.11
N ASP A 542 4.69 13.96 26.12
CA ASP A 542 5.67 13.17 25.36
C ASP A 542 6.15 11.88 26.07
N VAL A 543 5.38 11.34 27.02
CA VAL A 543 5.80 10.16 27.79
C VAL A 543 6.14 8.97 26.89
N MET A 544 5.40 8.73 25.82
CA MET A 544 5.65 7.63 24.88
C MET A 544 7.03 7.75 24.23
N LYS A 545 7.40 8.96 23.79
CA LYS A 545 8.71 9.27 23.21
C LYS A 545 9.84 9.10 24.23
N ARG A 546 9.67 9.64 25.44
CA ARG A 546 10.66 9.48 26.52
C ARG A 546 10.88 8.01 26.89
N LEU A 547 9.85 7.17 26.90
CA LEU A 547 9.99 5.73 27.14
C LEU A 547 10.77 5.03 26.01
N LYS A 548 10.54 5.40 24.75
CA LYS A 548 11.35 4.91 23.62
C LYS A 548 12.83 5.33 23.75
N ASP A 549 13.09 6.56 24.15
CA ASP A 549 14.46 7.05 24.33
C ASP A 549 15.18 6.33 25.47
N ILE A 550 14.50 6.07 26.58
CA ILE A 550 15.02 5.23 27.67
C ILE A 550 15.34 3.82 27.17
N LYS A 551 14.41 3.20 26.40
CA LYS A 551 14.63 1.86 25.83
C LYS A 551 15.86 1.84 24.90
N ARG A 552 16.00 2.83 24.01
CA ARG A 552 17.14 2.94 23.09
C ARG A 552 18.47 3.11 23.85
N ALA A 553 18.49 3.95 24.88
CA ALA A 553 19.68 4.16 25.70
C ALA A 553 20.13 2.87 26.41
N GLN A 554 19.18 2.06 26.91
CA GLN A 554 19.51 0.79 27.60
C GLN A 554 19.86 -0.35 26.62
N ALA A 555 19.46 -0.28 25.36
CA ALA A 555 19.79 -1.28 24.35
C ALA A 555 21.13 -1.00 23.63
N ALA A 556 21.71 0.18 23.84
CA ALA A 556 23.01 0.59 23.26
C ALA A 556 24.22 0.12 24.09
N ASP A 557 24.01 -0.40 25.30
CA ASP A 557 25.00 -1.05 26.18
C ASP A 557 24.99 -2.58 25.92
#